data_a8edefa0d5bf37849459855eb80c8e7e
#
_entry.id   a8edefa0d5bf37849459855eb80c8e7e
#
_cell.length_a   1.000
_cell.length_b   1.000
_cell.length_c   1.000
_cell.angle_alpha   90.00
_cell.angle_beta   90.00
_cell.angle_gamma   90.00
#
_symmetry.space_group_name_H-M   'P 1'
#
loop_
_entity.id
_entity.type
_entity.pdbx_description
1 polymer ?
#
loop_
_entity_poly.entity_id
_entity_poly.type
_entity_poly.pdbx_seq_one_letter_code
_entity_poly.pdbx_strand_id
1 'polypeptide(L)'
;MRVGCDLPYFEDPGEIRAFVRGAEELGFHHLGFSEHVVSGRGTPYPDGFAPDDPWHESFTLLGFLAATTTRVELNTAMVLLPLRPAVLAAKQAAEIDLLSGGRLRLGVAVGWNREEMRALGVDPSTRGALLEEQVTTMRALWRDDVVDVDGVHVRLDGVSMHPRPRRAIPIWMGGGNFATGGVPPTPVVDRMARLADGWKMFAPLSFDLDAAAAAIERVRAAVRAAGRDPDSFGIEARLAPQAVPEEDWLARVEYWTALGVSHLGVANRKGAGGVDAELERLARFVNATRHLWTED
;
A
#
# COMPACT_ATOMS: atom_id res chain seq x y z
N MET A 1 -17.86 -2.38 2.02
CA MET A 1 -16.38 -2.30 2.16
C MET A 1 -15.74 -2.78 0.86
N ARG A 2 -14.71 -2.09 0.34
CA ARG A 2 -13.94 -2.55 -0.84
C ARG A 2 -12.95 -3.62 -0.41
N VAL A 3 -12.90 -4.74 -1.11
CA VAL A 3 -12.01 -5.85 -0.77
C VAL A 3 -11.04 -6.12 -1.91
N GLY A 4 -9.77 -6.19 -1.60
CA GLY A 4 -8.71 -6.53 -2.54
C GLY A 4 -7.89 -7.72 -2.06
N CYS A 5 -6.94 -8.16 -2.89
CA CYS A 5 -5.99 -9.17 -2.49
C CYS A 5 -4.55 -8.74 -2.82
N ASP A 6 -3.60 -9.25 -2.05
CA ASP A 6 -2.20 -9.05 -2.34
C ASP A 6 -1.71 -10.08 -3.35
N LEU A 7 -0.87 -9.65 -4.29
CA LEU A 7 -0.17 -10.53 -5.22
C LEU A 7 0.83 -11.39 -4.42
N PRO A 8 0.79 -12.73 -4.56
CA PRO A 8 1.84 -13.59 -4.03
C PRO A 8 3.19 -13.34 -4.70
N TYR A 9 4.26 -13.83 -4.09
CA TYR A 9 5.62 -13.67 -4.63
C TYR A 9 5.88 -14.68 -5.75
N PHE A 10 5.32 -14.43 -6.95
CA PHE A 10 5.60 -15.17 -8.17
C PHE A 10 6.75 -14.50 -8.93
N GLU A 11 7.69 -15.28 -9.46
CA GLU A 11 8.76 -14.79 -10.34
C GLU A 11 8.33 -14.85 -11.81
N ASP A 12 7.53 -15.84 -12.19
CA ASP A 12 7.12 -16.04 -13.56
C ASP A 12 6.04 -15.04 -13.99
N PRO A 13 6.27 -14.26 -15.07
CA PRO A 13 5.29 -13.29 -15.54
C PRO A 13 3.96 -13.91 -16.00
N GLY A 14 3.96 -15.19 -16.40
CA GLY A 14 2.74 -15.93 -16.75
C GLY A 14 1.91 -16.23 -15.52
N GLU A 15 2.53 -16.64 -14.40
CA GLU A 15 1.86 -16.84 -13.11
C GLU A 15 1.27 -15.52 -12.57
N ILE A 16 2.06 -14.45 -12.62
CA ILE A 16 1.58 -13.09 -12.22
C ILE A 16 0.35 -12.74 -13.04
N ARG A 17 0.39 -12.89 -14.36
CA ARG A 17 -0.73 -12.58 -15.26
C ARG A 17 -1.95 -13.43 -14.98
N ALA A 18 -1.77 -14.73 -14.79
CA ALA A 18 -2.87 -15.66 -14.50
C ALA A 18 -3.54 -15.31 -13.17
N PHE A 19 -2.75 -15.05 -12.12
CA PHE A 19 -3.26 -14.68 -10.81
C PHE A 19 -4.06 -13.38 -10.83
N VAL A 20 -3.52 -12.29 -11.42
CA VAL A 20 -4.18 -10.99 -11.37
C VAL A 20 -5.47 -10.96 -12.20
N ARG A 21 -5.53 -11.71 -13.30
CA ARG A 21 -6.77 -11.90 -14.06
C ARG A 21 -7.80 -12.71 -13.29
N GLY A 22 -7.39 -13.83 -12.69
CA GLY A 22 -8.28 -14.62 -11.85
C GLY A 22 -8.82 -13.83 -10.65
N ALA A 23 -7.99 -13.03 -10.00
CA ALA A 23 -8.44 -12.14 -8.93
C ALA A 23 -9.44 -11.07 -9.43
N GLU A 24 -9.21 -10.49 -10.61
CA GLU A 24 -10.16 -9.56 -11.23
C GLU A 24 -11.49 -10.24 -11.60
N GLU A 25 -11.45 -11.48 -12.10
CA GLU A 25 -12.63 -12.31 -12.43
C GLU A 25 -13.42 -12.70 -11.16
N LEU A 26 -12.74 -12.99 -10.05
CA LEU A 26 -13.36 -13.23 -8.75
C LEU A 26 -14.04 -11.98 -8.15
N GLY A 27 -13.85 -10.81 -8.75
CA GLY A 27 -14.51 -9.58 -8.37
C GLY A 27 -13.80 -8.80 -7.25
N PHE A 28 -12.50 -9.00 -7.05
CA PHE A 28 -11.74 -8.14 -6.16
C PHE A 28 -11.68 -6.70 -6.70
N HIS A 29 -11.71 -5.72 -5.78
CA HIS A 29 -11.73 -4.30 -6.12
C HIS A 29 -10.33 -3.72 -6.30
N HIS A 30 -9.32 -4.28 -5.64
CA HIS A 30 -7.94 -3.81 -5.74
C HIS A 30 -6.93 -4.95 -5.59
N LEU A 31 -5.76 -4.74 -6.21
CA LEU A 31 -4.58 -5.59 -6.06
C LEU A 31 -3.50 -4.83 -5.31
N GLY A 32 -2.91 -5.47 -4.29
CA GLY A 32 -1.80 -4.93 -3.52
C GLY A 32 -0.54 -5.77 -3.68
N PHE A 33 0.63 -5.17 -3.49
CA PHE A 33 1.90 -5.88 -3.38
C PHE A 33 2.94 -5.03 -2.65
N SER A 34 3.89 -5.69 -2.02
CA SER A 34 5.00 -5.06 -1.31
C SER A 34 6.26 -5.05 -2.16
N GLU A 35 7.20 -4.17 -1.85
CA GLU A 35 8.51 -4.13 -2.51
C GLU A 35 9.67 -4.23 -1.52
N HIS A 36 10.77 -4.77 -2.01
CA HIS A 36 12.13 -4.50 -1.56
C HIS A 36 13.04 -4.43 -2.79
N VAL A 37 14.04 -3.55 -2.76
CA VAL A 37 14.96 -3.37 -3.88
C VAL A 37 16.17 -4.29 -3.74
N VAL A 38 16.70 -4.39 -2.53
CA VAL A 38 17.84 -5.27 -2.21
C VAL A 38 17.71 -5.85 -0.80
N SER A 39 18.27 -7.03 -0.61
CA SER A 39 18.37 -7.69 0.68
C SER A 39 19.78 -7.57 1.25
N GLY A 40 19.89 -7.25 2.55
CA GLY A 40 21.17 -7.19 3.25
C GLY A 40 21.55 -8.54 3.88
N ARG A 41 22.84 -8.92 3.83
CA ARG A 41 23.34 -10.10 4.54
C ARG A 41 23.19 -9.90 6.05
N GLY A 42 22.45 -10.78 6.71
CA GLY A 42 22.21 -10.72 8.16
C GLY A 42 21.12 -9.71 8.57
N THR A 43 20.40 -9.12 7.63
CA THR A 43 19.19 -8.35 7.94
C THR A 43 18.15 -9.28 8.59
N PRO A 44 17.66 -8.99 9.79
CA PRO A 44 16.59 -9.77 10.40
C PRO A 44 15.28 -9.47 9.65
N TYR A 45 14.87 -10.37 8.78
CA TYR A 45 13.57 -10.27 8.15
C TYR A 45 12.46 -10.63 9.15
N PRO A 46 11.33 -9.94 9.09
CA PRO A 46 10.17 -10.31 9.88
C PRO A 46 9.68 -11.71 9.55
N ASP A 47 9.01 -12.38 10.50
CA ASP A 47 8.46 -13.71 10.31
C ASP A 47 7.62 -13.81 9.01
N GLY A 48 7.91 -14.81 8.22
CA GLY A 48 7.26 -15.08 6.94
C GLY A 48 7.87 -14.35 5.74
N PHE A 49 8.99 -13.63 5.91
CA PHE A 49 9.79 -13.05 4.83
C PHE A 49 11.20 -13.67 4.84
N ALA A 50 11.80 -13.75 3.66
CA ALA A 50 13.16 -14.23 3.48
C ALA A 50 13.97 -13.27 2.59
N PRO A 51 15.31 -13.25 2.73
CA PRO A 51 16.16 -12.40 1.89
C PRO A 51 16.08 -12.72 0.40
N ASP A 52 15.72 -13.94 0.08
CA ASP A 52 15.59 -14.51 -1.27
C ASP A 52 14.14 -14.56 -1.77
N ASP A 53 13.19 -13.98 -1.04
CA ASP A 53 11.84 -13.80 -1.57
C ASP A 53 11.89 -12.91 -2.82
N PRO A 54 11.16 -13.26 -3.91
CA PRO A 54 11.22 -12.52 -5.17
C PRO A 54 10.43 -11.21 -5.10
N TRP A 55 11.06 -10.19 -4.53
CA TRP A 55 10.50 -8.86 -4.45
C TRP A 55 10.61 -8.15 -5.79
N HIS A 56 9.48 -7.70 -6.31
CA HIS A 56 9.45 -6.86 -7.50
C HIS A 56 9.63 -5.38 -7.15
N GLU A 57 10.23 -4.61 -8.08
CA GLU A 57 10.22 -3.15 -8.01
C GLU A 57 8.82 -2.64 -8.38
N SER A 58 8.28 -1.78 -7.52
CA SER A 58 6.86 -1.43 -7.55
C SER A 58 6.41 -0.77 -8.85
N PHE A 59 7.12 0.21 -9.36
CA PHE A 59 6.67 0.93 -10.56
C PHE A 59 6.79 0.09 -11.83
N THR A 60 7.81 -0.76 -11.91
CA THR A 60 7.98 -1.71 -13.01
C THR A 60 6.82 -2.71 -13.02
N LEU A 61 6.51 -3.29 -11.86
CA LEU A 61 5.40 -4.24 -11.75
C LEU A 61 4.04 -3.58 -12.01
N LEU A 62 3.80 -2.37 -11.49
CA LEU A 62 2.58 -1.60 -11.77
C LEU A 62 2.35 -1.37 -13.26
N GLY A 63 3.39 -1.04 -14.01
CA GLY A 63 3.29 -0.90 -15.47
C GLY A 63 2.82 -2.19 -16.16
N PHE A 64 3.36 -3.34 -15.74
CA PHE A 64 2.93 -4.65 -16.22
C PHE A 64 1.48 -4.96 -15.83
N LEU A 65 1.08 -4.68 -14.58
CA LEU A 65 -0.28 -4.91 -14.10
C LEU A 65 -1.30 -3.98 -14.76
N ALA A 66 -0.94 -2.72 -15.02
CA ALA A 66 -1.78 -1.77 -15.74
C ALA A 66 -2.19 -2.25 -17.13
N ALA A 67 -1.25 -2.91 -17.85
CA ALA A 67 -1.51 -3.50 -19.16
C ALA A 67 -2.21 -4.87 -19.09
N THR A 68 -2.18 -5.55 -17.95
CA THR A 68 -2.69 -6.92 -17.79
C THR A 68 -4.12 -6.95 -17.26
N THR A 69 -4.54 -5.93 -16.51
CA THR A 69 -5.83 -5.80 -15.84
C THR A 69 -6.66 -4.67 -16.47
N THR A 70 -7.98 -4.68 -16.25
CA THR A 70 -8.89 -3.70 -16.87
C THR A 70 -9.70 -2.88 -15.87
N ARG A 71 -10.00 -3.42 -14.68
CA ARG A 71 -10.95 -2.87 -13.73
C ARG A 71 -10.35 -2.64 -12.33
N VAL A 72 -9.58 -3.59 -11.82
CA VAL A 72 -9.07 -3.53 -10.45
C VAL A 72 -8.18 -2.30 -10.23
N GLU A 73 -8.33 -1.68 -9.07
CA GLU A 73 -7.43 -0.64 -8.61
C GLU A 73 -6.05 -1.24 -8.30
N LEU A 74 -5.02 -0.57 -8.74
CA LEU A 74 -3.62 -0.97 -8.56
C LEU A 74 -3.07 -0.25 -7.32
N ASN A 75 -2.74 -1.02 -6.27
CA ASN A 75 -2.33 -0.49 -4.98
C ASN A 75 -0.96 -1.02 -4.56
N THR A 76 -0.06 -0.14 -4.22
CA THR A 76 1.19 -0.55 -3.58
C THR A 76 1.03 -0.73 -2.08
N ALA A 77 1.70 -1.75 -1.53
CA ALA A 77 1.54 -2.14 -0.14
C ALA A 77 2.88 -2.43 0.57
N MET A 78 3.91 -1.58 0.46
CA MET A 78 3.99 -0.15 0.12
C MET A 78 5.18 0.12 -0.80
N VAL A 79 5.18 1.23 -1.54
CA VAL A 79 6.41 1.81 -2.10
C VAL A 79 7.25 2.41 -0.97
N LEU A 80 8.51 2.05 -0.91
CA LEU A 80 9.48 2.67 0.02
C LEU A 80 9.97 3.98 -0.59
N LEU A 81 9.14 5.04 -0.49
CA LEU A 81 9.34 6.28 -1.23
C LEU A 81 10.71 6.95 -1.00
N PRO A 82 11.29 6.95 0.22
CA PRO A 82 12.62 7.52 0.44
C PRO A 82 13.76 6.87 -0.35
N LEU A 83 13.56 5.67 -0.90
CA LEU A 83 14.58 4.96 -1.68
C LEU A 83 14.78 5.51 -3.11
N ARG A 84 13.97 6.50 -3.53
CA ARG A 84 14.00 7.07 -4.89
C ARG A 84 13.80 8.59 -4.91
N PRO A 85 14.29 9.29 -5.97
CA PRO A 85 14.04 10.73 -6.12
C PRO A 85 12.56 11.08 -6.25
N ALA A 86 12.10 12.13 -5.57
CA ALA A 86 10.71 12.58 -5.56
C ALA A 86 10.15 12.83 -6.97
N VAL A 87 10.92 13.51 -7.82
CA VAL A 87 10.51 13.87 -9.19
C VAL A 87 10.32 12.63 -10.05
N LEU A 88 11.24 11.65 -9.94
CA LEU A 88 11.11 10.39 -10.68
C LEU A 88 9.89 9.60 -10.21
N ALA A 89 9.67 9.48 -8.89
CA ALA A 89 8.51 8.80 -8.33
C ALA A 89 7.20 9.48 -8.75
N ALA A 90 7.16 10.83 -8.75
CA ALA A 90 6.01 11.59 -9.24
C ALA A 90 5.69 11.28 -10.70
N LYS A 91 6.73 11.23 -11.55
CA LYS A 91 6.59 10.92 -12.98
C LYS A 91 6.10 9.49 -13.19
N GLN A 92 6.72 8.51 -12.53
CA GLN A 92 6.34 7.09 -12.62
C GLN A 92 4.89 6.87 -12.18
N ALA A 93 4.47 7.46 -11.06
CA ALA A 93 3.09 7.34 -10.58
C ALA A 93 2.08 7.98 -11.55
N ALA A 94 2.39 9.16 -12.12
CA ALA A 94 1.56 9.83 -13.12
C ALA A 94 1.39 8.98 -14.40
N GLU A 95 2.48 8.37 -14.90
CA GLU A 95 2.43 7.49 -16.06
C GLU A 95 1.58 6.26 -15.79
N ILE A 96 1.75 5.61 -14.64
CA ILE A 96 0.96 4.43 -14.29
C ILE A 96 -0.53 4.80 -14.13
N ASP A 97 -0.85 5.93 -13.50
CA ASP A 97 -2.23 6.37 -13.40
C ASP A 97 -2.85 6.59 -14.78
N LEU A 98 -2.14 7.24 -15.69
CA LEU A 98 -2.59 7.45 -17.06
C LEU A 98 -2.74 6.15 -17.84
N LEU A 99 -1.72 5.29 -17.82
CA LEU A 99 -1.70 4.01 -18.55
C LEU A 99 -2.74 3.02 -18.02
N SER A 100 -3.04 3.07 -16.73
CA SER A 100 -4.10 2.24 -16.13
C SER A 100 -5.51 2.83 -16.30
N GLY A 101 -5.66 4.04 -16.87
CA GLY A 101 -6.96 4.72 -16.96
C GLY A 101 -7.47 5.27 -15.63
N GLY A 102 -6.56 5.71 -14.74
CA GLY A 102 -6.91 6.33 -13.45
C GLY A 102 -7.12 5.31 -12.32
N ARG A 103 -6.49 4.14 -12.38
CA ARG A 103 -6.66 3.07 -11.39
C ARG A 103 -5.56 2.99 -10.33
N LEU A 104 -4.63 3.95 -10.25
CA LEU A 104 -3.56 3.91 -9.26
C LEU A 104 -4.03 4.45 -7.90
N ARG A 105 -3.76 3.70 -6.83
CA ARG A 105 -3.73 4.16 -5.44
C ARG A 105 -2.32 3.93 -4.89
N LEU A 106 -1.60 5.01 -4.62
CA LEU A 106 -0.20 4.95 -4.25
C LEU A 106 -0.04 4.79 -2.73
N GLY A 107 0.28 3.59 -2.28
CA GLY A 107 0.65 3.33 -0.90
C GLY A 107 2.14 3.57 -0.68
N VAL A 108 2.50 4.44 0.26
CA VAL A 108 3.89 4.81 0.54
C VAL A 108 4.28 4.55 1.99
N ALA A 109 5.55 4.21 2.23
CA ALA A 109 6.11 4.04 3.56
C ALA A 109 7.56 4.54 3.62
N VAL A 110 8.07 4.71 4.85
CA VAL A 110 9.47 5.12 5.08
C VAL A 110 10.47 3.97 4.96
N GLY A 111 10.00 2.71 4.97
CA GLY A 111 10.86 1.54 5.03
C GLY A 111 11.41 1.24 6.43
N TRP A 112 11.86 0.01 6.63
CA TRP A 112 12.44 -0.48 7.89
C TRP A 112 13.88 -0.98 7.71
N ASN A 113 14.26 -1.47 6.53
CA ASN A 113 15.55 -2.06 6.24
C ASN A 113 16.63 -0.99 6.06
N ARG A 114 17.50 -0.87 7.06
CA ARG A 114 18.56 0.15 7.06
C ARG A 114 19.67 -0.13 6.06
N GLU A 115 19.96 -1.42 5.80
CA GLU A 115 20.95 -1.84 4.82
C GLU A 115 20.52 -1.45 3.40
N GLU A 116 19.26 -1.67 3.07
CA GLU A 116 18.66 -1.27 1.81
C GLU A 116 18.73 0.25 1.60
N MET A 117 18.37 1.02 2.65
CA MET A 117 18.48 2.49 2.60
C MET A 117 19.92 2.95 2.31
N ARG A 118 20.92 2.37 3.02
CA ARG A 118 22.32 2.72 2.80
C ARG A 118 22.82 2.33 1.41
N ALA A 119 22.41 1.15 0.90
CA ALA A 119 22.75 0.71 -0.44
C ALA A 119 22.24 1.65 -1.53
N LEU A 120 21.12 2.33 -1.27
CA LEU A 120 20.49 3.31 -2.16
C LEU A 120 20.85 4.77 -1.80
N GLY A 121 21.83 4.97 -0.93
CA GLY A 121 22.36 6.31 -0.58
C GLY A 121 21.45 7.13 0.33
N VAL A 122 20.50 6.50 1.02
CA VAL A 122 19.55 7.17 1.93
C VAL A 122 20.02 7.04 3.38
N ASP A 123 20.08 8.17 4.10
CA ASP A 123 20.27 8.17 5.53
C ASP A 123 18.98 7.71 6.23
N PRO A 124 19.02 6.59 6.97
CA PRO A 124 17.83 6.09 7.68
C PRO A 124 17.24 7.07 8.71
N SER A 125 18.04 8.03 9.20
CA SER A 125 17.58 9.02 10.19
C SER A 125 16.68 10.09 9.59
N THR A 126 16.83 10.39 8.30
CA THR A 126 16.09 11.44 7.58
C THR A 126 14.82 10.94 6.90
N ARG A 127 14.62 9.63 6.79
CA ARG A 127 13.57 9.02 5.97
C ARG A 127 12.15 9.55 6.21
N GLY A 128 11.86 9.97 7.45
CA GLY A 128 10.55 10.53 7.80
C GLY A 128 10.32 11.91 7.21
N ALA A 129 11.27 12.83 7.40
CA ALA A 129 11.23 14.18 6.85
C ALA A 129 11.31 14.15 5.31
N LEU A 130 12.18 13.30 4.78
CA LEU A 130 12.29 13.09 3.33
C LEU A 130 10.95 12.64 2.72
N LEU A 131 10.25 11.67 3.31
CA LEU A 131 8.94 11.24 2.83
C LEU A 131 7.92 12.40 2.83
N GLU A 132 7.92 13.26 3.85
CA GLU A 132 7.00 14.41 3.91
C GLU A 132 7.24 15.39 2.77
N GLU A 133 8.50 15.75 2.52
CA GLU A 133 8.87 16.61 1.41
C GLU A 133 8.56 15.97 0.05
N GLN A 134 8.83 14.66 -0.10
CA GLN A 134 8.52 13.92 -1.33
C GLN A 134 7.03 13.93 -1.64
N VAL A 135 6.17 13.60 -0.67
CA VAL A 135 4.71 13.59 -0.88
C VAL A 135 4.18 14.97 -1.26
N THR A 136 4.66 16.01 -0.58
CA THR A 136 4.27 17.39 -0.89
C THR A 136 4.72 17.80 -2.29
N THR A 137 5.96 17.48 -2.65
CA THR A 137 6.53 17.77 -3.98
C THR A 137 5.79 17.02 -5.09
N MET A 138 5.50 15.72 -4.89
CA MET A 138 4.76 14.93 -5.87
C MET A 138 3.37 15.52 -6.14
N ARG A 139 2.65 15.91 -5.10
CA ARG A 139 1.32 16.55 -5.23
C ARG A 139 1.40 17.89 -5.97
N ALA A 140 2.44 18.70 -5.70
CA ALA A 140 2.68 19.94 -6.43
C ALA A 140 2.94 19.68 -7.93
N LEU A 141 3.83 18.75 -8.26
CA LEU A 141 4.14 18.36 -9.64
C LEU A 141 2.93 17.82 -10.42
N TRP A 142 1.99 17.18 -9.75
CA TRP A 142 0.76 16.68 -10.39
C TRP A 142 -0.28 17.76 -10.62
N ARG A 143 -0.27 18.82 -9.80
CA ARG A 143 -1.29 19.89 -9.81
C ARG A 143 -0.87 21.12 -10.58
N ASP A 144 0.37 21.59 -10.35
CA ASP A 144 0.81 22.90 -10.77
C ASP A 144 1.60 22.86 -12.09
N ASP A 145 1.51 23.95 -12.90
CA ASP A 145 2.20 24.03 -14.19
C ASP A 145 3.70 24.19 -14.03
N VAL A 146 4.10 24.97 -13.03
CA VAL A 146 5.50 25.21 -12.65
C VAL A 146 5.63 25.06 -11.13
N VAL A 147 6.64 24.37 -10.68
CA VAL A 147 6.85 24.02 -9.28
C VAL A 147 8.22 24.49 -8.80
N ASP A 148 8.21 25.26 -7.73
CA ASP A 148 9.37 25.63 -6.95
C ASP A 148 9.29 24.97 -5.57
N VAL A 149 10.38 24.35 -5.12
CA VAL A 149 10.52 23.73 -3.79
C VAL A 149 11.86 24.10 -3.21
N ASP A 150 11.87 24.75 -2.05
CA ASP A 150 13.08 25.02 -1.29
C ASP A 150 13.08 24.24 0.03
N GLY A 151 13.08 22.90 -0.08
CA GLY A 151 13.13 21.98 1.04
C GLY A 151 14.55 21.65 1.48
N VAL A 152 14.65 20.89 2.57
CA VAL A 152 15.94 20.37 3.07
C VAL A 152 16.44 19.23 2.18
N HIS A 153 15.53 18.37 1.75
CA HIS A 153 15.83 17.15 1.00
C HIS A 153 15.46 17.25 -0.48
N VAL A 154 14.49 18.10 -0.84
CA VAL A 154 14.02 18.29 -2.22
C VAL A 154 14.11 19.76 -2.57
N ARG A 155 14.81 20.08 -3.67
CA ARG A 155 14.91 21.44 -4.22
C ARG A 155 14.59 21.43 -5.70
N LEU A 156 13.65 22.27 -6.10
CA LEU A 156 13.23 22.46 -7.49
C LEU A 156 13.16 23.97 -7.77
N ASP A 157 13.57 24.36 -8.95
CA ASP A 157 13.54 25.75 -9.42
C ASP A 157 12.89 25.77 -10.81
N GLY A 158 11.66 26.26 -10.89
CA GLY A 158 10.91 26.41 -12.13
C GLY A 158 10.67 25.11 -12.90
N VAL A 159 10.40 23.98 -12.21
CA VAL A 159 10.27 22.66 -12.83
C VAL A 159 8.83 22.38 -13.25
N SER A 160 8.65 21.87 -14.46
CA SER A 160 7.37 21.39 -14.99
C SER A 160 7.39 19.88 -15.24
N MET A 161 6.27 19.19 -15.05
CA MET A 161 6.12 17.77 -15.33
C MET A 161 4.97 17.49 -16.29
N HIS A 162 5.27 16.81 -17.40
CA HIS A 162 4.27 16.38 -18.38
C HIS A 162 4.52 14.93 -18.86
N PRO A 163 3.45 14.12 -19.18
CA PRO A 163 2.06 14.42 -18.85
C PRO A 163 1.80 14.40 -17.33
N ARG A 164 0.76 15.11 -16.92
CA ARG A 164 0.25 15.06 -15.53
C ARG A 164 -0.93 14.09 -15.42
N PRO A 165 -1.19 13.51 -14.25
CA PRO A 165 -2.38 12.70 -14.04
C PRO A 165 -3.65 13.55 -14.26
N ARG A 166 -4.74 12.92 -14.73
CA ARG A 166 -6.01 13.60 -14.97
C ARG A 166 -6.86 13.79 -13.71
N ARG A 167 -6.41 13.22 -12.60
CA ARG A 167 -7.07 13.26 -11.29
C ARG A 167 -6.02 13.40 -10.19
N ALA A 168 -6.45 13.70 -8.99
CA ALA A 168 -5.59 13.57 -7.82
C ALA A 168 -5.35 12.07 -7.55
N ILE A 169 -4.08 11.62 -7.62
CA ILE A 169 -3.71 10.25 -7.26
C ILE A 169 -3.80 10.12 -5.74
N PRO A 170 -4.62 9.21 -5.20
CA PRO A 170 -4.68 9.00 -3.75
C PRO A 170 -3.35 8.48 -3.22
N ILE A 171 -2.83 9.12 -2.18
CA ILE A 171 -1.61 8.69 -1.46
C ILE A 171 -2.01 8.13 -0.10
N TRP A 172 -1.82 6.83 0.07
CA TRP A 172 -2.04 6.16 1.35
C TRP A 172 -0.71 5.90 2.05
N MET A 173 -0.68 5.95 3.37
CA MET A 173 0.54 5.71 4.12
C MET A 173 0.46 4.45 4.95
N GLY A 174 1.55 3.67 4.96
CA GLY A 174 1.78 2.61 5.92
C GLY A 174 2.28 3.15 7.25
N GLY A 175 1.92 2.48 8.33
CA GLY A 175 2.39 2.83 9.66
C GLY A 175 2.39 1.65 10.62
N GLY A 176 3.24 1.72 11.64
CA GLY A 176 3.51 0.64 12.56
C GLY A 176 4.64 -0.28 12.08
N ASN A 177 5.11 -1.13 12.98
CA ASN A 177 6.12 -2.15 12.72
C ASN A 177 6.00 -3.30 13.73
N PHE A 178 6.84 -4.33 13.62
CA PHE A 178 6.80 -5.48 14.54
C PHE A 178 7.08 -5.10 15.98
N ALA A 179 8.02 -4.17 16.24
CA ALA A 179 8.36 -3.75 17.60
C ALA A 179 7.21 -2.99 18.29
N THR A 180 6.29 -2.41 17.52
CA THR A 180 5.10 -1.71 18.04
C THR A 180 3.83 -2.55 17.96
N GLY A 181 3.91 -3.83 17.65
CA GLY A 181 2.74 -4.69 17.41
C GLY A 181 1.86 -4.20 16.26
N GLY A 182 2.42 -3.41 15.36
CA GLY A 182 1.68 -2.81 14.23
C GLY A 182 1.06 -1.45 14.53
N VAL A 183 1.03 -0.99 15.79
CA VAL A 183 0.48 0.33 16.16
C VAL A 183 1.41 1.44 15.66
N PRO A 184 0.91 2.41 14.87
CA PRO A 184 1.75 3.51 14.38
C PRO A 184 2.18 4.44 15.54
N PRO A 185 3.46 4.82 15.66
CA PRO A 185 3.91 5.80 16.64
C PRO A 185 3.38 7.22 16.30
N THR A 186 3.31 8.09 17.33
CA THR A 186 2.73 9.44 17.18
C THR A 186 3.24 10.24 15.97
N PRO A 187 4.56 10.32 15.69
CA PRO A 187 5.03 11.08 14.52
C PRO A 187 4.53 10.53 13.18
N VAL A 188 4.23 9.22 13.11
CA VAL A 188 3.67 8.58 11.91
C VAL A 188 2.18 8.91 11.80
N VAL A 189 1.44 8.86 12.91
CA VAL A 189 0.02 9.26 12.95
C VAL A 189 -0.15 10.71 12.51
N ASP A 190 0.67 11.63 13.06
CA ASP A 190 0.61 13.05 12.72
C ASP A 190 0.92 13.31 11.24
N ARG A 191 1.89 12.57 10.68
CA ARG A 191 2.21 12.63 9.26
C ARG A 191 1.06 12.14 8.40
N MET A 192 0.48 10.99 8.71
CA MET A 192 -0.68 10.45 8.01
C MET A 192 -1.85 11.42 8.05
N ALA A 193 -2.15 11.96 9.22
CA ALA A 193 -3.26 12.90 9.41
C ALA A 193 -3.14 14.15 8.56
N ARG A 194 -1.93 14.66 8.35
CA ARG A 194 -1.67 15.86 7.54
C ARG A 194 -1.59 15.59 6.04
N LEU A 195 -0.98 14.47 5.64
CA LEU A 195 -0.51 14.28 4.26
C LEU A 195 -1.16 13.11 3.52
N ALA A 196 -1.73 12.10 4.19
CA ALA A 196 -2.27 10.95 3.52
C ALA A 196 -3.77 11.07 3.22
N ASP A 197 -4.25 10.35 2.21
CA ASP A 197 -5.67 10.17 1.93
C ASP A 197 -6.24 8.91 2.61
N GLY A 198 -5.37 8.09 3.17
CA GLY A 198 -5.73 6.91 3.93
C GLY A 198 -4.55 6.25 4.62
N TRP A 199 -4.89 5.29 5.47
CA TRP A 199 -3.94 4.47 6.21
C TRP A 199 -4.08 3.00 5.83
N LYS A 200 -2.97 2.38 5.45
CA LYS A 200 -2.88 0.92 5.31
C LYS A 200 -2.27 0.32 6.56
N MET A 201 -3.06 -0.47 7.28
CA MET A 201 -2.64 -1.09 8.53
C MET A 201 -1.51 -2.08 8.31
N PHE A 202 -0.60 -2.14 9.27
CA PHE A 202 0.41 -3.18 9.32
C PHE A 202 -0.21 -4.52 9.75
N ALA A 203 0.22 -5.62 9.12
CA ALA A 203 -0.39 -6.94 9.29
C ALA A 203 -0.57 -7.44 10.74
N PRO A 204 0.36 -7.24 11.70
CA PRO A 204 0.15 -7.66 13.09
C PRO A 204 -1.13 -7.15 13.74
N LEU A 205 -1.60 -5.95 13.41
CA LEU A 205 -2.86 -5.42 13.96
C LEU A 205 -4.09 -6.25 13.55
N SER A 206 -4.01 -7.05 12.51
CA SER A 206 -5.13 -7.92 12.13
C SER A 206 -5.36 -9.07 13.10
N PHE A 207 -4.43 -9.31 14.03
CA PHE A 207 -4.52 -10.36 15.05
C PHE A 207 -4.93 -9.82 16.42
N ASP A 208 -4.58 -8.56 16.73
CA ASP A 208 -4.98 -7.86 17.96
C ASP A 208 -6.07 -6.83 17.63
N LEU A 209 -7.31 -7.25 17.75
CA LEU A 209 -8.47 -6.46 17.33
C LEU A 209 -8.71 -5.24 18.24
N ASP A 210 -8.42 -5.35 19.53
CA ASP A 210 -8.61 -4.24 20.47
C ASP A 210 -7.57 -3.14 20.22
N ALA A 211 -6.31 -3.54 20.01
CA ALA A 211 -5.26 -2.61 19.62
C ALA A 211 -5.56 -1.94 18.26
N ALA A 212 -6.14 -2.69 17.32
CA ALA A 212 -6.53 -2.16 16.01
C ALA A 212 -7.65 -1.14 16.13
N ALA A 213 -8.70 -1.42 16.91
CA ALA A 213 -9.80 -0.49 17.16
C ALA A 213 -9.29 0.81 17.80
N ALA A 214 -8.45 0.71 18.85
CA ALA A 214 -7.84 1.86 19.49
C ALA A 214 -6.96 2.69 18.55
N ALA A 215 -6.20 2.02 17.67
CA ALA A 215 -5.35 2.68 16.67
C ALA A 215 -6.19 3.41 15.61
N ILE A 216 -7.32 2.84 15.16
CA ILE A 216 -8.26 3.48 14.23
C ILE A 216 -8.79 4.79 14.84
N GLU A 217 -9.30 4.74 16.07
CA GLU A 217 -9.83 5.93 16.72
C GLU A 217 -8.76 7.01 16.92
N ARG A 218 -7.55 6.62 17.27
CA ARG A 218 -6.42 7.55 17.41
C ARG A 218 -6.07 8.22 16.07
N VAL A 219 -6.07 7.48 14.97
CA VAL A 219 -5.80 8.04 13.63
C VAL A 219 -6.93 8.98 13.22
N ARG A 220 -8.20 8.61 13.41
CA ARG A 220 -9.36 9.48 13.13
C ARG A 220 -9.32 10.77 13.95
N ALA A 221 -8.98 10.68 15.23
CA ALA A 221 -8.82 11.86 16.10
C ALA A 221 -7.72 12.79 15.59
N ALA A 222 -6.58 12.25 15.14
CA ALA A 222 -5.49 13.04 14.57
C ALA A 222 -5.89 13.71 13.24
N VAL A 223 -6.61 13.01 12.36
CA VAL A 223 -7.15 13.58 11.11
C VAL A 223 -8.08 14.75 11.40
N ARG A 224 -8.97 14.60 12.40
CA ARG A 224 -9.86 15.68 12.85
C ARG A 224 -9.09 16.85 13.44
N ALA A 225 -8.07 16.58 14.25
CA ALA A 225 -7.20 17.61 14.81
C ALA A 225 -6.38 18.37 13.75
N ALA A 226 -6.08 17.73 12.61
CA ALA A 226 -5.46 18.34 11.44
C ALA A 226 -6.45 19.17 10.58
N GLY A 227 -7.70 19.34 11.02
CA GLY A 227 -8.73 20.10 10.30
C GLY A 227 -9.32 19.38 9.09
N ARG A 228 -9.18 18.06 9.03
CA ARG A 228 -9.67 17.22 7.92
C ARG A 228 -10.85 16.36 8.37
N ASP A 229 -11.67 15.97 7.42
CA ASP A 229 -12.79 15.08 7.65
C ASP A 229 -12.30 13.63 7.80
N PRO A 230 -12.48 13.00 8.99
CA PRO A 230 -12.07 11.62 9.22
C PRO A 230 -12.90 10.59 8.42
N ASP A 231 -14.12 10.93 7.98
CA ASP A 231 -14.97 10.04 7.20
C ASP A 231 -14.51 9.95 5.73
N SER A 232 -13.82 10.98 5.24
CA SER A 232 -13.14 10.96 3.94
C SER A 232 -11.78 10.27 3.95
N PHE A 233 -11.23 9.96 5.16
CA PHE A 233 -9.94 9.31 5.31
C PHE A 233 -10.08 7.79 5.26
N GLY A 234 -9.53 7.18 4.21
CA GLY A 234 -9.63 5.73 4.01
C GLY A 234 -8.82 4.93 5.04
N ILE A 235 -9.32 3.77 5.44
CA ILE A 235 -8.60 2.81 6.28
C ILE A 235 -8.66 1.44 5.60
N GLU A 236 -7.50 0.81 5.41
CA GLU A 236 -7.40 -0.55 4.91
C GLU A 236 -6.88 -1.47 6.01
N ALA A 237 -7.74 -2.39 6.46
CA ALA A 237 -7.34 -3.49 7.31
C ALA A 237 -6.74 -4.63 6.49
N ARG A 238 -6.13 -5.60 7.16
CA ARG A 238 -5.58 -6.79 6.52
C ARG A 238 -6.18 -8.06 7.15
N LEU A 239 -6.40 -9.05 6.29
CA LEU A 239 -6.73 -10.41 6.70
C LEU A 239 -5.78 -11.36 5.98
N ALA A 240 -5.16 -12.27 6.75
CA ALA A 240 -4.30 -13.32 6.21
C ALA A 240 -5.05 -14.66 6.31
N PRO A 241 -5.68 -15.15 5.23
CA PRO A 241 -6.51 -16.34 5.27
C PRO A 241 -5.79 -17.60 5.79
N GLN A 242 -4.48 -17.67 5.54
CA GLN A 242 -3.66 -18.78 6.03
C GLN A 242 -3.39 -18.76 7.55
N ALA A 243 -3.69 -17.63 8.22
CA ALA A 243 -3.49 -17.44 9.66
C ALA A 243 -4.81 -17.31 10.43
N VAL A 244 -5.94 -17.34 9.73
CA VAL A 244 -7.29 -17.26 10.31
C VAL A 244 -8.10 -18.45 9.79
N PRO A 245 -8.73 -19.27 10.68
CA PRO A 245 -9.61 -20.36 10.26
C PRO A 245 -10.72 -19.88 9.31
N GLU A 246 -11.09 -20.72 8.35
CA GLU A 246 -12.10 -20.35 7.33
C GLU A 246 -13.45 -19.98 7.98
N GLU A 247 -13.84 -20.67 9.04
CA GLU A 247 -15.06 -20.40 9.81
C GLU A 247 -15.09 -19.01 10.46
N ASP A 248 -13.91 -18.39 10.69
CA ASP A 248 -13.78 -17.07 11.30
C ASP A 248 -13.72 -15.92 10.28
N TRP A 249 -13.59 -16.21 8.98
CA TRP A 249 -13.41 -15.15 7.97
C TRP A 249 -14.58 -14.17 7.95
N LEU A 250 -15.81 -14.68 7.98
CA LEU A 250 -17.00 -13.83 7.96
C LEU A 250 -17.03 -12.89 9.17
N ALA A 251 -16.87 -13.44 10.37
CA ALA A 251 -16.89 -12.65 11.61
C ALA A 251 -15.78 -11.58 11.62
N ARG A 252 -14.63 -11.88 11.02
CA ARG A 252 -13.53 -10.94 10.90
C ARG A 252 -13.84 -9.79 9.93
N VAL A 253 -14.49 -10.08 8.81
CA VAL A 253 -14.92 -9.06 7.84
C VAL A 253 -16.05 -8.18 8.43
N GLU A 254 -17.00 -8.77 9.14
CA GLU A 254 -18.06 -8.06 9.87
C GLU A 254 -17.46 -7.11 10.92
N TYR A 255 -16.46 -7.57 11.69
CA TYR A 255 -15.77 -6.75 12.67
C TYR A 255 -15.13 -5.50 12.04
N TRP A 256 -14.39 -5.66 10.96
CA TRP A 256 -13.79 -4.52 10.26
C TRP A 256 -14.84 -3.56 9.68
N THR A 257 -15.94 -4.10 9.17
CA THR A 257 -17.07 -3.31 8.67
C THR A 257 -17.71 -2.49 9.78
N ALA A 258 -17.93 -3.08 10.94
CA ALA A 258 -18.49 -2.40 12.11
C ALA A 258 -17.59 -1.26 12.64
N LEU A 259 -16.26 -1.38 12.49
CA LEU A 259 -15.31 -0.31 12.80
C LEU A 259 -15.23 0.79 11.73
N GLY A 260 -16.01 0.69 10.65
CA GLY A 260 -15.99 1.66 9.56
C GLY A 260 -14.69 1.62 8.74
N VAL A 261 -14.06 0.46 8.65
CA VAL A 261 -12.92 0.24 7.74
C VAL A 261 -13.43 0.25 6.31
N SER A 262 -12.84 1.08 5.46
CA SER A 262 -13.29 1.28 4.08
C SER A 262 -12.77 0.20 3.11
N HIS A 263 -11.59 -0.36 3.40
CA HIS A 263 -10.91 -1.34 2.55
C HIS A 263 -10.39 -2.53 3.36
N LEU A 264 -10.38 -3.70 2.75
CA LEU A 264 -9.76 -4.89 3.30
C LEU A 264 -8.80 -5.49 2.28
N GLY A 265 -7.54 -5.65 2.66
CA GLY A 265 -6.53 -6.39 1.89
C GLY A 265 -6.46 -7.84 2.34
N VAL A 266 -6.78 -8.79 1.46
CA VAL A 266 -6.59 -10.22 1.70
C VAL A 266 -5.14 -10.56 1.39
N ALA A 267 -4.35 -10.79 2.43
CA ALA A 267 -2.92 -10.98 2.30
C ALA A 267 -2.59 -12.41 1.86
N ASN A 268 -2.00 -12.53 0.67
CA ASN A 268 -1.40 -13.76 0.20
C ASN A 268 0.12 -13.64 0.33
N ARG A 269 0.76 -14.53 1.07
CA ARG A 269 2.22 -14.44 1.23
C ARG A 269 2.92 -15.33 0.22
N LYS A 270 3.23 -16.50 0.46
CA LYS A 270 3.96 -17.35 -0.49
C LYS A 270 2.95 -18.15 -1.31
N GLY A 271 3.06 -18.12 -2.61
CA GLY A 271 2.25 -18.92 -3.53
C GLY A 271 2.49 -20.44 -3.35
N ALA A 272 2.31 -20.93 -2.13
CA ALA A 272 2.44 -22.35 -1.82
C ALA A 272 1.31 -23.12 -2.51
N GLY A 273 1.66 -23.83 -3.55
CA GLY A 273 0.70 -24.58 -4.37
C GLY A 273 0.42 -23.96 -5.75
N GLY A 274 1.08 -22.84 -6.09
CA GLY A 274 0.92 -22.18 -7.40
C GLY A 274 -0.35 -21.33 -7.51
N VAL A 275 -0.59 -20.82 -8.70
CA VAL A 275 -1.67 -19.87 -9.00
C VAL A 275 -3.06 -20.47 -8.71
N ASP A 276 -3.30 -21.70 -9.12
CA ASP A 276 -4.62 -22.34 -9.00
C ASP A 276 -5.03 -22.50 -7.53
N ALA A 277 -4.12 -22.98 -6.68
CA ALA A 277 -4.39 -23.14 -5.25
C ALA A 277 -4.66 -21.80 -4.54
N GLU A 278 -3.96 -20.75 -4.95
CA GLU A 278 -4.19 -19.40 -4.43
C GLU A 278 -5.56 -18.86 -4.86
N LEU A 279 -5.92 -19.01 -6.13
CA LEU A 279 -7.22 -18.58 -6.66
C LEU A 279 -8.38 -19.38 -6.06
N GLU A 280 -8.22 -20.70 -5.84
CA GLU A 280 -9.21 -21.52 -5.14
C GLU A 280 -9.45 -21.05 -3.71
N ARG A 281 -8.38 -20.71 -2.97
CA ARG A 281 -8.50 -20.15 -1.62
C ARG A 281 -9.22 -18.80 -1.63
N LEU A 282 -8.87 -17.92 -2.56
CA LEU A 282 -9.55 -16.64 -2.75
C LEU A 282 -11.02 -16.82 -3.13
N ALA A 283 -11.35 -17.78 -3.97
CA ALA A 283 -12.74 -18.11 -4.33
C ALA A 283 -13.56 -18.55 -3.10
N ARG A 284 -12.99 -19.38 -2.21
CA ARG A 284 -13.66 -19.74 -0.94
C ARG A 284 -13.89 -18.51 -0.06
N PHE A 285 -12.89 -17.62 0.05
CA PHE A 285 -13.02 -16.37 0.79
C PHE A 285 -14.14 -15.47 0.22
N VAL A 286 -14.17 -15.31 -1.11
CA VAL A 286 -15.23 -14.58 -1.81
C VAL A 286 -16.60 -15.16 -1.51
N ASN A 287 -16.77 -16.48 -1.64
CA ASN A 287 -18.04 -17.15 -1.38
C ASN A 287 -18.54 -16.94 0.05
N ALA A 288 -17.62 -16.91 1.02
CA ALA A 288 -17.97 -16.70 2.43
C ALA A 288 -18.34 -15.24 2.76
N THR A 289 -17.81 -14.25 2.04
CA THR A 289 -17.84 -12.85 2.49
C THR A 289 -18.44 -11.86 1.50
N ARG A 290 -18.70 -12.25 0.24
CA ARG A 290 -19.10 -11.35 -0.87
C ARG A 290 -20.28 -10.43 -0.55
N HIS A 291 -21.26 -10.91 0.20
CA HIS A 291 -22.45 -10.13 0.56
C HIS A 291 -22.17 -8.90 1.46
N LEU A 292 -20.96 -8.82 2.04
CA LEU A 292 -20.48 -7.67 2.83
C LEU A 292 -19.69 -6.66 1.99
N TRP A 293 -19.42 -6.96 0.71
CA TRP A 293 -18.64 -6.09 -0.14
C TRP A 293 -19.52 -5.00 -0.75
N THR A 294 -18.95 -3.84 -1.04
CA THR A 294 -19.64 -2.81 -1.84
C THR A 294 -19.85 -3.32 -3.27
N GLU A 295 -20.91 -2.93 -3.91
CA GLU A 295 -21.05 -3.05 -5.37
C GLU A 295 -20.16 -2.01 -6.05
N ASP A 296 -19.61 -2.32 -7.23
CA ASP A 296 -18.79 -1.40 -8.04
C ASP A 296 -19.64 -0.28 -8.64
#